data_9f34bc44daedb76d76c892739093a5bd
#
_entry.id   9f34bc44daedb76d76c892739093a5bd
#
_cell.length_a   1.000
_cell.length_b   1.000
_cell.length_c   1.000
_cell.angle_alpha   90.00
_cell.angle_beta   90.00
_cell.angle_gamma   90.00
#
_symmetry.space_group_name_H-M   'P 1'
#
loop_
_entity.id
_entity.type
_entity.pdbx_description
1 polymer ?
#
loop_
_entity_poly.entity_id
_entity_poly.type
_entity_poly.pdbx_seq_one_letter_code
_entity_poly.pdbx_strand_id
1 'polypeptide(L)'
;LISPFRVAKGLAAIAAGCFAWGLVEATRFQVRHVTVPVLPAGGSELRVLHLSDVHLLPSQQLKLNFLRSLAELKPDLVINTGDNIASDTAIVPLMSALGRLQDVPGGFVFGSNDYHRPEFKNPLRYVTRGRSEASEAPEPLATEQLRAALTRSGAWHDLNDRRAIVEAGGYRIEMRGTDDAHHDLDHYPAVAGPPSSGVDLSLGVTHAPYRRILAVLAAARAGADPPGA
;
A
#
# COMPACT_ATOMS: atom_id res chain seq x y z
N LEU A 1 -38.93 -32.30 17.12
CA LEU A 1 -38.82 -30.88 16.74
C LEU A 1 -37.66 -30.26 17.48
N ILE A 2 -36.65 -29.74 16.76
CA ILE A 2 -35.51 -29.05 17.37
C ILE A 2 -36.02 -27.72 17.91
N SER A 3 -35.79 -27.45 19.19
CA SER A 3 -36.19 -26.19 19.81
C SER A 3 -35.53 -25.00 19.13
N PRO A 4 -36.25 -23.92 18.76
CA PRO A 4 -35.68 -22.74 18.15
C PRO A 4 -34.59 -22.09 19.01
N PHE A 5 -34.66 -22.26 20.31
CA PHE A 5 -33.62 -21.78 21.24
C PHE A 5 -32.28 -22.56 21.10
N ARG A 6 -32.33 -23.86 20.79
CA ARG A 6 -31.12 -24.66 20.53
C ARG A 6 -30.48 -24.24 19.19
N VAL A 7 -31.29 -23.96 18.19
CA VAL A 7 -30.82 -23.45 16.89
C VAL A 7 -30.16 -22.08 17.07
N ALA A 8 -30.79 -21.16 17.79
CA ALA A 8 -30.24 -19.83 18.05
C ALA A 8 -28.88 -19.89 18.81
N LYS A 9 -28.77 -20.76 19.83
CA LYS A 9 -27.49 -20.99 20.54
C LYS A 9 -26.42 -21.55 19.61
N GLY A 10 -26.75 -22.49 18.74
CA GLY A 10 -25.81 -23.04 17.76
C GLY A 10 -25.30 -21.98 16.80
N LEU A 11 -26.19 -21.13 16.26
CA LEU A 11 -25.81 -20.03 15.38
C LEU A 11 -24.94 -18.99 16.08
N ALA A 12 -25.26 -18.65 17.32
CA ALA A 12 -24.44 -17.73 18.13
C ALA A 12 -23.02 -18.28 18.40
N ALA A 13 -22.92 -19.58 18.69
CA ALA A 13 -21.62 -20.23 18.90
C ALA A 13 -20.77 -20.24 17.61
N ILE A 14 -21.39 -20.52 16.46
CA ILE A 14 -20.71 -20.47 15.15
C ILE A 14 -20.24 -19.03 14.85
N ALA A 15 -21.10 -18.03 15.05
CA ALA A 15 -20.74 -16.63 14.85
C ALA A 15 -19.57 -16.20 15.74
N ALA A 16 -19.59 -16.59 17.02
CA ALA A 16 -18.49 -16.31 17.95
C ALA A 16 -17.19 -17.01 17.53
N GLY A 17 -17.27 -18.25 17.04
CA GLY A 17 -16.14 -19.00 16.51
C GLY A 17 -15.54 -18.35 15.27
N CYS A 18 -16.37 -17.94 14.31
CA CYS A 18 -15.94 -17.21 13.11
C CYS A 18 -15.28 -15.86 13.47
N PHE A 19 -15.85 -15.13 14.43
CA PHE A 19 -15.30 -13.88 14.90
C PHE A 19 -13.92 -14.08 15.57
N ALA A 20 -13.82 -15.06 16.47
CA ALA A 20 -12.56 -15.40 17.12
C ALA A 20 -11.48 -15.84 16.11
N TRP A 21 -11.86 -16.66 15.11
CA TRP A 21 -10.97 -17.03 14.02
C TRP A 21 -10.51 -15.80 13.24
N GLY A 22 -11.40 -14.89 12.88
CA GLY A 22 -11.06 -13.63 12.19
C GLY A 22 -10.04 -12.78 12.96
N LEU A 23 -10.15 -12.72 14.29
CA LEU A 23 -9.18 -12.02 15.14
C LEU A 23 -7.78 -12.68 15.09
N VAL A 24 -7.73 -14.01 15.10
CA VAL A 24 -6.48 -14.75 14.96
C VAL A 24 -5.89 -14.52 13.57
N GLU A 25 -6.70 -14.64 12.52
CA GLU A 25 -6.26 -14.48 11.14
C GLU A 25 -5.71 -13.06 10.88
N ALA A 26 -6.32 -12.04 11.46
CA ALA A 26 -5.89 -10.64 11.36
C ALA A 26 -4.47 -10.39 11.94
N THR A 27 -3.93 -11.32 12.73
CA THR A 27 -2.58 -11.24 13.29
C THR A 27 -1.57 -12.17 12.60
N ARG A 28 -2.00 -12.95 11.61
CA ARG A 28 -1.15 -13.92 10.88
C ARG A 28 -0.53 -13.26 9.65
N PHE A 29 0.45 -12.40 9.88
CA PHE A 29 1.19 -11.76 8.78
C PHE A 29 2.01 -12.79 8.00
N GLN A 30 2.02 -12.70 6.68
CA GLN A 30 2.72 -13.63 5.79
C GLN A 30 3.44 -12.89 4.67
N VAL A 31 4.60 -13.40 4.29
CA VAL A 31 5.27 -13.00 3.05
C VAL A 31 4.74 -13.87 1.92
N ARG A 32 4.25 -13.24 0.86
CA ARG A 32 3.83 -13.92 -0.36
C ARG A 32 4.91 -13.74 -1.42
N HIS A 33 5.40 -14.82 -1.98
CA HIS A 33 6.36 -14.79 -3.09
C HIS A 33 5.62 -14.94 -4.41
N VAL A 34 5.92 -14.03 -5.35
CA VAL A 34 5.37 -14.05 -6.71
C VAL A 34 6.52 -13.76 -7.68
N THR A 35 6.68 -14.58 -8.70
CA THR A 35 7.65 -14.36 -9.78
C THR A 35 6.95 -13.79 -11.00
N VAL A 36 7.47 -12.66 -11.52
CA VAL A 36 6.92 -11.97 -12.70
C VAL A 36 8.02 -11.87 -13.77
N PRO A 37 7.87 -12.51 -14.93
CA PRO A 37 8.89 -12.52 -15.98
C PRO A 37 8.83 -11.24 -16.81
N VAL A 38 9.37 -10.13 -16.31
CA VAL A 38 9.35 -8.80 -16.97
C VAL A 38 10.74 -8.26 -17.30
N LEU A 39 11.79 -8.89 -16.77
CA LEU A 39 13.16 -8.51 -17.05
C LEU A 39 13.69 -9.17 -18.33
N PRO A 40 14.74 -8.61 -18.96
CA PRO A 40 15.37 -9.21 -20.13
C PRO A 40 15.80 -10.66 -19.88
N ALA A 41 15.68 -11.50 -20.90
CA ALA A 41 16.11 -12.90 -20.82
C ALA A 41 17.61 -13.01 -20.51
N GLY A 42 17.97 -13.85 -19.54
CA GLY A 42 19.35 -14.02 -19.07
C GLY A 42 19.82 -12.96 -18.06
N GLY A 43 18.98 -12.00 -17.71
CA GLY A 43 19.26 -11.05 -16.63
C GLY A 43 19.22 -11.68 -15.24
N SER A 44 19.81 -11.02 -14.27
CA SER A 44 19.77 -11.42 -12.86
C SER A 44 18.37 -11.24 -12.28
N GLU A 45 18.03 -12.01 -11.25
CA GLU A 45 16.79 -11.81 -10.50
C GLU A 45 16.82 -10.47 -9.77
N LEU A 46 15.72 -9.71 -9.83
CA LEU A 46 15.49 -8.50 -9.04
C LEU A 46 14.46 -8.82 -7.95
N ARG A 47 14.85 -8.68 -6.70
CA ARG A 47 13.96 -8.91 -5.57
C ARG A 47 13.29 -7.62 -5.13
N VAL A 48 11.99 -7.51 -5.38
CA VAL A 48 11.20 -6.36 -5.00
C VAL A 48 10.36 -6.69 -3.76
N LEU A 49 10.51 -5.92 -2.70
CA LEU A 49 9.61 -5.96 -1.55
C LEU A 49 8.47 -4.96 -1.76
N HIS A 50 7.25 -5.47 -1.84
CA HIS A 50 6.05 -4.64 -1.91
C HIS A 50 5.38 -4.59 -0.54
N LEU A 51 5.23 -3.38 0.00
CA LEU A 51 4.52 -3.07 1.24
C LEU A 51 3.24 -2.30 0.91
N SER A 52 2.13 -2.65 1.56
CA SER A 52 0.84 -1.96 1.40
C SER A 52 -0.01 -2.14 2.64
N ASP A 53 -0.89 -1.19 2.91
CA ASP A 53 -2.00 -1.32 3.87
C ASP A 53 -1.54 -1.74 5.29
N VAL A 54 -0.47 -1.15 5.77
CA VAL A 54 0.08 -1.44 7.10
C VAL A 54 -0.87 -1.00 8.20
N HIS A 55 -1.53 0.16 8.04
CA HIS A 55 -2.46 0.74 9.01
C HIS A 55 -1.95 0.63 10.45
N LEU A 56 -0.72 1.07 10.67
CA LEU A 56 -0.02 0.85 11.93
C LEU A 56 -0.61 1.69 13.06
N LEU A 57 -0.91 1.02 14.17
CA LEU A 57 -1.06 1.64 15.49
C LEU A 57 0.18 1.34 16.34
N PRO A 58 0.65 2.28 17.20
CA PRO A 58 1.91 2.12 17.93
C PRO A 58 1.92 0.93 18.91
N SER A 59 0.74 0.46 19.33
CA SER A 59 0.58 -0.69 20.24
C SER A 59 0.68 -2.06 19.55
N GLN A 60 0.70 -2.14 18.22
CA GLN A 60 0.64 -3.41 17.47
C GLN A 60 2.01 -4.08 17.37
N GLN A 61 2.52 -4.61 18.48
CA GLN A 61 3.86 -5.20 18.56
C GLN A 61 4.10 -6.36 17.60
N LEU A 62 3.09 -7.22 17.36
CA LEU A 62 3.20 -8.33 16.39
C LEU A 62 3.46 -7.80 14.98
N LYS A 63 2.75 -6.75 14.56
CA LYS A 63 2.93 -6.10 13.26
C LYS A 63 4.30 -5.43 13.16
N LEU A 64 4.72 -4.72 14.21
CA LEU A 64 6.05 -4.12 14.29
C LEU A 64 7.17 -5.16 14.17
N ASN A 65 7.03 -6.30 14.86
CA ASN A 65 8.01 -7.39 14.78
C ASN A 65 8.05 -8.01 13.37
N PHE A 66 6.90 -8.19 12.73
CA PHE A 66 6.82 -8.66 11.35
C PHE A 66 7.53 -7.69 10.40
N LEU A 67 7.25 -6.38 10.49
CA LEU A 67 7.92 -5.36 9.66
C LEU A 67 9.45 -5.41 9.83
N ARG A 68 9.96 -5.58 11.06
CA ARG A 68 11.40 -5.71 11.31
C ARG A 68 12.02 -6.93 10.62
N SER A 69 11.29 -8.05 10.57
CA SER A 69 11.78 -9.28 9.94
C SER A 69 11.89 -9.17 8.41
N LEU A 70 11.19 -8.23 7.77
CA LEU A 70 11.21 -8.09 6.32
C LEU A 70 12.59 -7.71 5.76
N ALA A 71 13.45 -7.08 6.56
CA ALA A 71 14.83 -6.78 6.17
C ALA A 71 15.67 -8.05 5.91
N GLU A 72 15.30 -9.19 6.50
CA GLU A 72 15.97 -10.47 6.29
C GLU A 72 15.74 -11.03 4.87
N LEU A 73 14.71 -10.55 4.18
CA LEU A 73 14.43 -10.91 2.78
C LEU A 73 15.48 -10.34 1.82
N LYS A 74 16.26 -9.35 2.25
CA LYS A 74 17.32 -8.68 1.47
C LYS A 74 16.80 -8.22 0.10
N PRO A 75 15.76 -7.37 0.06
CA PRO A 75 15.26 -6.86 -1.20
C PRO A 75 16.29 -5.94 -1.87
N ASP A 76 16.28 -5.92 -3.20
CA ASP A 76 17.04 -4.98 -4.02
C ASP A 76 16.30 -3.65 -4.19
N LEU A 77 14.95 -3.70 -4.13
CA LEU A 77 14.06 -2.54 -4.29
C LEU A 77 12.89 -2.66 -3.30
N VAL A 78 12.46 -1.53 -2.75
CA VAL A 78 11.25 -1.44 -1.91
C VAL A 78 10.21 -0.55 -2.59
N ILE A 79 9.00 -1.06 -2.76
CA ILE A 79 7.83 -0.31 -3.22
C ILE A 79 6.80 -0.28 -2.09
N ASN A 80 6.42 0.91 -1.66
CA ASN A 80 5.38 1.09 -0.65
C ASN A 80 4.18 1.79 -1.30
N THR A 81 3.03 1.14 -1.27
CA THR A 81 1.82 1.65 -1.93
C THR A 81 0.82 2.29 -0.95
N GLY A 82 1.29 2.72 0.22
CA GLY A 82 0.49 3.58 1.10
C GLY A 82 -0.35 2.85 2.15
N ASP A 83 -1.21 3.63 2.78
CA ASP A 83 -2.00 3.25 3.96
C ASP A 83 -1.10 2.76 5.11
N ASN A 84 -0.07 3.56 5.39
CA ASN A 84 1.00 3.18 6.31
C ASN A 84 0.59 3.25 7.78
N ILE A 85 -0.13 4.31 8.15
CA ILE A 85 -0.42 4.63 9.55
C ILE A 85 -1.92 4.80 9.81
N ALA A 86 -2.35 4.50 11.02
CA ALA A 86 -3.70 4.79 11.51
C ALA A 86 -3.70 5.88 12.60
N SER A 87 -2.53 6.46 12.91
CA SER A 87 -2.34 7.54 13.88
C SER A 87 -0.97 8.19 13.67
N ASP A 88 -0.85 9.49 13.90
CA ASP A 88 0.42 10.25 13.84
C ASP A 88 1.49 9.67 14.77
N THR A 89 1.08 9.16 15.91
CA THR A 89 1.98 8.52 16.88
C THR A 89 2.60 7.21 16.37
N ALA A 90 2.12 6.68 15.24
CA ALA A 90 2.68 5.49 14.62
C ALA A 90 3.88 5.78 13.70
N ILE A 91 4.14 7.04 13.32
CA ILE A 91 5.24 7.41 12.41
C ILE A 91 6.59 6.93 12.97
N VAL A 92 6.93 7.27 14.20
CA VAL A 92 8.20 6.87 14.82
C VAL A 92 8.33 5.35 14.97
N PRO A 93 7.33 4.61 15.49
CA PRO A 93 7.35 3.15 15.51
C PRO A 93 7.49 2.51 14.12
N LEU A 94 6.81 3.04 13.09
CA LEU A 94 6.91 2.57 11.71
C LEU A 94 8.36 2.69 11.21
N MET A 95 8.95 3.88 11.31
CA MET A 95 10.31 4.12 10.84
C MET A 95 11.32 3.24 11.60
N SER A 96 11.16 3.06 12.91
CA SER A 96 11.97 2.14 13.71
C SER A 96 11.82 0.68 13.26
N ALA A 97 10.62 0.27 12.84
CA ALA A 97 10.37 -1.10 12.39
C ALA A 97 10.90 -1.36 10.97
N LEU A 98 10.81 -0.38 10.07
CA LEU A 98 11.38 -0.47 8.72
C LEU A 98 12.91 -0.58 8.77
N GLY A 99 13.57 0.07 9.73
CA GLY A 99 15.01 -0.08 9.99
C GLY A 99 15.85 0.05 8.71
N ARG A 100 16.64 -1.00 8.40
CA ARG A 100 17.52 -1.04 7.22
C ARG A 100 16.79 -1.02 5.87
N LEU A 101 15.50 -1.32 5.83
CA LEU A 101 14.75 -1.19 4.57
C LEU A 101 14.72 0.23 4.05
N GLN A 102 14.89 1.22 4.92
CA GLN A 102 14.97 2.63 4.54
C GLN A 102 16.24 2.98 3.75
N ASP A 103 17.27 2.12 3.79
CA ASP A 103 18.54 2.31 3.08
C ASP A 103 18.52 1.59 1.72
N VAL A 104 17.53 0.73 1.46
CA VAL A 104 17.32 0.05 0.18
C VAL A 104 16.66 1.03 -0.80
N PRO A 105 17.12 1.11 -2.06
CA PRO A 105 16.46 1.93 -3.08
C PRO A 105 14.95 1.65 -3.13
N GLY A 106 14.14 2.69 -3.27
CA GLY A 106 12.70 2.48 -3.28
C GLY A 106 11.87 3.73 -3.56
N GLY A 107 10.57 3.56 -3.46
CA GLY A 107 9.62 4.65 -3.59
C GLY A 107 8.30 4.33 -2.93
N PHE A 108 7.53 5.38 -2.69
CA PHE A 108 6.21 5.25 -2.07
C PHE A 108 5.19 6.18 -2.73
N VAL A 109 3.94 5.75 -2.68
CA VAL A 109 2.76 6.60 -2.85
C VAL A 109 1.93 6.54 -1.56
N PHE A 110 1.07 7.51 -1.37
CA PHE A 110 0.13 7.49 -0.26
C PHE A 110 -1.20 6.84 -0.64
N GLY A 111 -1.85 6.27 0.37
CA GLY A 111 -3.25 5.90 0.31
C GLY A 111 -4.11 6.84 1.15
N SER A 112 -5.41 6.64 1.12
CA SER A 112 -6.38 7.50 1.78
C SER A 112 -6.17 7.63 3.30
N ASN A 113 -5.70 6.55 3.93
CA ASN A 113 -5.42 6.52 5.37
C ASN A 113 -4.03 7.05 5.74
N ASP A 114 -3.25 7.57 4.80
CA ASP A 114 -2.08 8.40 5.08
C ASP A 114 -2.44 9.90 5.17
N TYR A 115 -3.61 10.27 4.62
CA TYR A 115 -4.16 11.63 4.69
C TYR A 115 -5.13 11.82 5.84
N HIS A 116 -5.94 10.81 6.14
CA HIS A 116 -7.02 10.90 7.11
C HIS A 116 -7.03 9.72 8.07
N ARG A 117 -7.38 10.01 9.32
CA ARG A 117 -7.53 8.99 10.35
C ARG A 117 -8.68 8.03 10.00
N PRO A 118 -8.47 6.70 10.11
CA PRO A 118 -9.55 5.73 9.90
C PRO A 118 -10.69 5.96 10.89
N GLU A 119 -11.91 6.11 10.39
CA GLU A 119 -13.11 6.19 11.21
C GLU A 119 -13.66 4.80 11.52
N PHE A 120 -14.16 4.62 12.75
CA PHE A 120 -14.90 3.41 13.10
C PHE A 120 -16.26 3.41 12.41
N LYS A 121 -16.40 2.63 11.36
CA LYS A 121 -17.69 2.42 10.67
C LYS A 121 -18.37 1.20 11.25
N ASN A 122 -19.52 1.42 11.93
CA ASN A 122 -20.33 0.32 12.45
C ASN A 122 -20.77 -0.62 11.30
N PRO A 123 -20.33 -1.89 11.26
CA PRO A 123 -20.63 -2.80 10.17
C PRO A 123 -22.14 -3.09 10.01
N LEU A 124 -22.93 -2.97 11.07
CA LEU A 124 -24.38 -3.15 11.00
C LEU A 124 -25.08 -2.06 10.17
N ARG A 125 -24.47 -0.89 9.98
CA ARG A 125 -25.05 0.16 9.11
C ARG A 125 -25.12 -0.27 7.64
N TYR A 126 -24.18 -1.11 7.18
CA TYR A 126 -24.22 -1.64 5.80
C TYR A 126 -25.43 -2.54 5.55
N VAL A 127 -25.96 -3.19 6.59
CA VAL A 127 -27.13 -4.07 6.50
C VAL A 127 -28.45 -3.28 6.61
N THR A 128 -28.43 -2.17 7.36
CA THR A 128 -29.67 -1.46 7.74
C THR A 128 -29.94 -0.17 6.99
N ARG A 129 -28.93 0.49 6.43
CA ARG A 129 -29.05 1.86 5.90
C ARG A 129 -28.21 2.07 4.64
N GLY A 130 -28.20 1.32 3.65
CA GLY A 130 -27.55 1.70 2.40
C GLY A 130 -26.29 2.60 2.52
N ARG A 131 -25.73 3.07 1.42
CA ARG A 131 -24.55 3.96 1.39
C ARG A 131 -24.70 5.14 2.36
N SER A 132 -23.81 5.23 3.32
CA SER A 132 -23.77 6.29 4.34
C SER A 132 -23.45 7.63 3.68
N GLU A 133 -24.27 8.64 3.93
CA GLU A 133 -23.84 10.04 3.77
C GLU A 133 -22.66 10.29 4.72
N ALA A 134 -21.66 11.05 4.23
CA ALA A 134 -20.46 11.34 4.98
C ALA A 134 -20.82 12.01 6.32
N SER A 135 -20.45 11.36 7.38
CA SER A 135 -20.26 11.97 8.70
C SER A 135 -19.09 12.95 8.60
N GLU A 136 -19.05 13.96 9.46
CA GLU A 136 -18.03 15.01 9.57
C GLU A 136 -16.73 14.79 8.79
N ALA A 137 -16.11 15.84 8.28
CA ALA A 137 -14.84 15.72 7.55
C ALA A 137 -13.84 14.90 8.36
N PRO A 138 -13.24 13.84 7.77
CA PRO A 138 -12.36 12.95 8.50
C PRO A 138 -11.16 13.72 9.07
N GLU A 139 -10.73 13.37 10.29
CA GLU A 139 -9.61 14.05 10.97
C GLU A 139 -8.32 13.87 10.16
N PRO A 140 -7.63 14.95 9.76
CA PRO A 140 -6.40 14.85 8.99
C PRO A 140 -5.27 14.25 9.83
N LEU A 141 -4.41 13.48 9.18
CA LEU A 141 -3.16 12.98 9.74
C LEU A 141 -1.98 13.91 9.39
N ALA A 142 -0.87 13.75 10.09
CA ALA A 142 0.36 14.50 9.86
C ALA A 142 1.13 13.97 8.63
N THR A 143 0.48 13.95 7.46
CA THR A 143 0.98 13.39 6.19
C THR A 143 2.35 13.93 5.82
N GLU A 144 2.60 15.22 6.01
CA GLU A 144 3.90 15.84 5.70
C GLU A 144 5.01 15.36 6.64
N GLN A 145 4.69 15.03 7.89
CA GLN A 145 5.67 14.42 8.81
C GLN A 145 5.99 12.98 8.38
N LEU A 146 4.99 12.23 7.92
CA LEU A 146 5.20 10.89 7.36
C LEU A 146 6.06 10.96 6.10
N ARG A 147 5.76 11.88 5.18
CA ARG A 147 6.55 12.15 3.96
C ARG A 147 8.01 12.44 4.28
N ALA A 148 8.24 13.38 5.19
CA ALA A 148 9.59 13.74 5.64
C ALA A 148 10.32 12.56 6.32
N ALA A 149 9.59 11.71 7.04
CA ALA A 149 10.18 10.53 7.67
C ALA A 149 10.57 9.47 6.63
N LEU A 150 9.72 9.18 5.65
CA LEU A 150 9.97 8.18 4.60
C LEU A 150 11.11 8.60 3.66
N THR A 151 11.26 9.89 3.37
CA THR A 151 12.33 10.40 2.50
C THR A 151 13.65 10.69 3.21
N ARG A 152 13.70 10.56 4.52
CA ARG A 152 14.85 11.01 5.36
C ARG A 152 16.19 10.39 4.98
N SER A 153 16.22 9.11 4.61
CA SER A 153 17.45 8.42 4.21
C SER A 153 17.95 8.86 2.82
N GLY A 154 17.07 9.42 1.99
CA GLY A 154 17.33 9.72 0.58
C GLY A 154 17.21 8.52 -0.36
N ALA A 155 17.04 7.30 0.15
CA ALA A 155 16.89 6.11 -0.68
C ALA A 155 15.44 5.88 -1.17
N TRP A 156 14.45 6.42 -0.46
CA TRP A 156 13.05 6.33 -0.87
C TRP A 156 12.58 7.64 -1.49
N HIS A 157 11.95 7.52 -2.65
CA HIS A 157 11.40 8.64 -3.41
C HIS A 157 9.89 8.77 -3.19
N ASP A 158 9.43 9.99 -2.99
CA ASP A 158 8.03 10.33 -3.04
C ASP A 158 7.55 10.27 -4.49
N LEU A 159 6.62 9.37 -4.78
CA LEU A 159 6.06 9.11 -6.10
C LEU A 159 4.63 9.64 -6.26
N ASN A 160 4.10 10.42 -5.30
CA ASN A 160 2.78 11.03 -5.44
C ASN A 160 2.81 12.05 -6.59
N ASP A 161 2.24 11.66 -7.74
CA ASP A 161 2.29 12.36 -9.04
C ASP A 161 3.72 12.71 -9.49
N ARG A 162 4.67 11.79 -9.23
CA ARG A 162 6.08 12.00 -9.54
C ARG A 162 6.72 10.76 -10.16
N ARG A 163 7.85 11.01 -10.81
CA ARG A 163 8.74 9.99 -11.33
C ARG A 163 10.08 10.02 -10.58
N ALA A 164 10.68 8.85 -10.43
CA ALA A 164 12.04 8.70 -9.96
C ALA A 164 12.74 7.58 -10.73
N ILE A 165 14.07 7.70 -10.87
CA ILE A 165 14.91 6.64 -11.42
C ILE A 165 15.88 6.22 -10.33
N VAL A 166 15.99 4.91 -10.11
CA VAL A 166 16.89 4.31 -9.13
C VAL A 166 17.70 3.19 -9.79
N GLU A 167 18.87 2.92 -9.20
CA GLU A 167 19.66 1.74 -9.53
C GLU A 167 19.42 0.67 -8.46
N ALA A 168 18.94 -0.51 -8.86
CA ALA A 168 18.64 -1.60 -7.93
C ALA A 168 18.87 -2.96 -8.61
N GLY A 169 19.56 -3.89 -7.93
CA GLY A 169 19.83 -5.24 -8.45
C GLY A 169 20.58 -5.27 -9.79
N GLY A 170 21.33 -4.22 -10.11
CA GLY A 170 22.04 -4.07 -11.39
C GLY A 170 21.18 -3.54 -12.54
N TYR A 171 19.95 -3.09 -12.25
CA TYR A 171 19.03 -2.50 -13.23
C TYR A 171 18.78 -1.03 -12.95
N ARG A 172 18.59 -0.27 -14.02
CA ARG A 172 18.13 1.11 -13.98
C ARG A 172 16.60 1.13 -14.09
N ILE A 173 15.93 1.49 -13.01
CA ILE A 173 14.49 1.35 -12.84
C ILE A 173 13.82 2.71 -12.75
N GLU A 174 12.90 3.01 -13.66
CA GLU A 174 12.00 4.15 -13.53
C GLU A 174 10.75 3.75 -12.77
N MET A 175 10.44 4.48 -11.72
CA MET A 175 9.17 4.39 -11.00
C MET A 175 8.35 5.64 -11.31
N ARG A 176 7.08 5.47 -11.61
CA ARG A 176 6.12 6.57 -11.78
C ARG A 176 4.89 6.28 -10.95
N GLY A 177 4.57 7.17 -10.04
CA GLY A 177 3.46 7.00 -9.11
C GLY A 177 2.36 8.02 -9.33
N THR A 178 1.16 7.66 -8.93
CA THR A 178 0.02 8.57 -8.80
C THR A 178 -0.35 8.73 -7.34
N ASP A 179 -0.81 9.90 -6.97
CA ASP A 179 -1.39 10.15 -5.66
C ASP A 179 -2.73 9.39 -5.48
N ASP A 180 -3.41 9.57 -4.35
CA ASP A 180 -4.59 8.80 -3.99
C ASP A 180 -5.77 9.05 -4.94
N ALA A 181 -6.01 8.05 -5.79
CA ALA A 181 -7.13 8.05 -6.73
C ALA A 181 -8.50 7.83 -6.06
N HIS A 182 -8.54 7.43 -4.78
CA HIS A 182 -9.81 7.25 -4.04
C HIS A 182 -10.44 8.60 -3.67
N HIS A 183 -9.61 9.61 -3.41
CA HIS A 183 -10.05 10.98 -3.12
C HIS A 183 -9.81 11.95 -4.29
N ASP A 184 -9.61 11.42 -5.51
CA ASP A 184 -9.36 12.22 -6.71
C ASP A 184 -8.16 13.19 -6.55
N LEU A 185 -7.14 12.78 -5.78
CA LEU A 185 -5.91 13.55 -5.60
C LEU A 185 -4.88 13.26 -6.71
N ASP A 186 -5.08 12.19 -7.48
CA ASP A 186 -4.17 11.78 -8.54
C ASP A 186 -4.16 12.77 -9.72
N HIS A 187 -2.96 13.16 -10.14
CA HIS A 187 -2.73 14.00 -11.31
C HIS A 187 -1.83 13.27 -12.32
N TYR A 188 -2.38 12.25 -12.99
CA TYR A 188 -1.64 11.45 -13.95
C TYR A 188 -0.87 12.25 -15.02
N PRO A 189 -1.37 13.39 -15.58
CA PRO A 189 -0.61 14.19 -16.52
C PRO A 189 0.81 14.55 -16.07
N ALA A 190 1.05 14.66 -14.77
CA ALA A 190 2.39 14.94 -14.22
C ALA A 190 3.39 13.80 -14.47
N VAL A 191 2.92 12.58 -14.66
CA VAL A 191 3.73 11.37 -14.86
C VAL A 191 3.49 10.68 -16.20
N ALA A 192 2.71 11.32 -17.07
CA ALA A 192 2.38 10.82 -18.41
C ALA A 192 3.61 10.79 -19.35
N GLY A 193 3.52 10.01 -20.41
CA GLY A 193 4.53 9.92 -21.47
C GLY A 193 5.38 8.64 -21.42
N PRO A 194 6.24 8.43 -22.41
CA PRO A 194 7.04 7.22 -22.52
C PRO A 194 8.03 7.07 -21.37
N PRO A 195 8.55 5.86 -21.11
CA PRO A 195 9.65 5.66 -20.20
C PRO A 195 10.88 6.49 -20.60
N SER A 196 11.67 6.90 -19.61
CA SER A 196 12.93 7.58 -19.85
C SER A 196 13.89 6.69 -20.64
N SER A 197 14.75 7.30 -21.47
CA SER A 197 15.74 6.54 -22.24
C SER A 197 16.75 5.84 -21.33
N GLY A 198 17.11 4.62 -21.71
CA GLY A 198 18.13 3.83 -20.99
C GLY A 198 17.67 3.30 -19.63
N VAL A 199 16.38 3.15 -19.40
CA VAL A 199 15.85 2.38 -18.26
C VAL A 199 15.60 0.94 -18.69
N ASP A 200 15.92 -0.01 -17.79
CA ASP A 200 15.73 -1.44 -18.03
C ASP A 200 14.30 -1.88 -17.68
N LEU A 201 13.70 -1.21 -16.70
CA LEU A 201 12.36 -1.50 -16.21
C LEU A 201 11.62 -0.20 -15.88
N SER A 202 10.34 -0.11 -16.28
CA SER A 202 9.45 0.97 -15.87
C SER A 202 8.28 0.41 -15.07
N LEU A 203 8.11 0.91 -13.84
CA LEU A 203 7.10 0.49 -12.88
C LEU A 203 6.06 1.59 -12.68
N GLY A 204 4.77 1.25 -12.85
CA GLY A 204 3.67 2.09 -12.40
C GLY A 204 3.32 1.75 -10.95
N VAL A 205 3.22 2.76 -10.09
CA VAL A 205 2.95 2.63 -8.67
C VAL A 205 1.68 3.40 -8.32
N THR A 206 0.70 2.72 -7.74
CA THR A 206 -0.55 3.35 -7.29
C THR A 206 -1.10 2.61 -6.08
N HIS A 207 -1.74 3.33 -5.15
CA HIS A 207 -2.43 2.71 -4.02
C HIS A 207 -3.72 2.04 -4.50
N ALA A 208 -4.61 2.81 -5.10
CA ALA A 208 -5.91 2.33 -5.55
C ALA A 208 -5.86 1.97 -7.05
N PRO A 209 -5.95 0.66 -7.42
CA PRO A 209 -5.80 0.23 -8.81
C PRO A 209 -7.09 0.43 -9.63
N TYR A 210 -7.60 1.65 -9.67
CA TYR A 210 -8.75 1.99 -10.51
C TYR A 210 -8.44 1.73 -11.98
N ARG A 211 -9.44 1.27 -12.73
CA ARG A 211 -9.28 0.95 -14.17
C ARG A 211 -8.74 2.13 -14.97
N ARG A 212 -9.17 3.37 -14.65
CA ARG A 212 -8.66 4.60 -15.28
C ARG A 212 -7.15 4.75 -15.07
N ILE A 213 -6.66 4.54 -13.84
CA ILE A 213 -5.23 4.65 -13.50
C ILE A 213 -4.41 3.54 -14.17
N LEU A 214 -4.89 2.30 -14.09
CA LEU A 214 -4.19 1.17 -14.73
C LEU A 214 -4.11 1.33 -16.25
N ALA A 215 -5.18 1.85 -16.89
CA ALA A 215 -5.20 2.09 -18.33
C ALA A 215 -4.16 3.13 -18.75
N VAL A 216 -4.04 4.24 -18.01
CA VAL A 216 -3.08 5.30 -18.34
C VAL A 216 -1.63 4.89 -18.05
N LEU A 217 -1.38 4.15 -16.96
CA LEU A 217 -0.05 3.60 -16.67
C LEU A 217 0.40 2.56 -17.72
N ALA A 218 -0.54 1.75 -18.21
CA ALA A 218 -0.27 0.78 -19.28
C ALA A 218 -0.04 1.47 -20.65
N ALA A 219 -0.83 2.49 -21.00
CA ALA A 219 -0.68 3.25 -22.23
C ALA A 219 0.69 3.97 -22.30
N ALA A 220 1.14 4.53 -21.20
CA ALA A 220 2.46 5.16 -21.11
C ALA A 220 3.61 4.20 -21.46
N ARG A 221 3.48 2.91 -21.10
CA ARG A 221 4.44 1.87 -21.47
C ARG A 221 4.46 1.59 -22.99
N ALA A 222 3.30 1.71 -23.62
CA ALA A 222 3.14 1.46 -25.08
C ALA A 222 3.52 2.68 -25.94
N GLY A 223 3.84 3.83 -25.35
CA GLY A 223 4.04 5.09 -26.08
C GLY A 223 2.76 5.62 -26.75
N ALA A 224 1.59 5.17 -26.29
CA ALA A 224 0.29 5.58 -26.80
C ALA A 224 -0.28 6.73 -25.94
N ASP A 225 -1.07 7.60 -26.57
CA ASP A 225 -1.82 8.62 -25.83
C ASP A 225 -2.85 7.96 -24.90
N PRO A 226 -3.07 8.52 -23.71
CA PRO A 226 -4.05 7.99 -22.77
C PRO A 226 -5.46 8.05 -23.37
N PRO A 227 -6.31 7.05 -23.19
CA PRO A 227 -7.68 7.10 -23.67
C PRO A 227 -8.44 8.24 -22.97
N GLY A 228 -8.87 9.25 -23.74
CA GLY A 228 -9.73 10.32 -23.26
C GLY A 228 -9.01 11.59 -22.78
N ALA A 229 -7.89 11.97 -23.37
CA ALA A 229 -7.32 13.30 -23.20
C ALA A 229 -8.14 14.36 -23.94
#